data_29a9764660cbc2aaf5c7f86384af336a
#
_entry.id   29a9764660cbc2aaf5c7f86384af336a
#
_cell.length_a   1.000
_cell.length_b   1.000
_cell.length_c   1.000
_cell.angle_alpha   90.00
_cell.angle_beta   90.00
_cell.angle_gamma   90.00
#
_symmetry.space_group_name_H-M   'P 1'
#
loop_
_entity.id
_entity.type
_entity.pdbx_description
1 polymer ?
#
loop_
_entity_poly.entity_id
_entity_poly.type
_entity_poly.pdbx_seq_one_letter_code
_entity_poly.pdbx_strand_id
1 'polypeptide(L)'
;RHHGKAFTWGGLWKTRTLWGVLLIRFVSDPVWYFCLFWLPGYLQEDSGLTLIQVGWVGWIPFLFGAVGGVLTSAWSDKMVRKGMDPLRARKRMMTLVAVAAPLCIFTPYFNALPPYWNVAAIIASFSLIAIMCLSWLYTICVVIAEAFPVRNVASVVGITAGFGAVGGAIFNYYVGQLLSTMGPSLFLVMGVLHWIAVVILWKMTRPEIPQEKQAVQK
;
A
#
# COMPACT_ATOMS: atom_id res chain seq x y z
N ARG A 1 12.60 -21.10 -5.95
CA ARG A 1 11.14 -21.27 -5.77
C ARG A 1 10.91 -22.48 -4.88
N HIS A 2 10.30 -22.29 -3.71
CA HIS A 2 10.08 -23.36 -2.74
C HIS A 2 8.92 -24.26 -3.19
N HIS A 3 9.22 -25.45 -3.71
CA HIS A 3 8.25 -26.52 -3.99
C HIS A 3 7.88 -27.27 -2.68
N GLY A 4 7.35 -26.57 -1.68
CA GLY A 4 6.79 -27.19 -0.48
C GLY A 4 5.43 -27.81 -0.73
N LYS A 5 4.98 -28.76 0.13
CA LYS A 5 3.59 -29.22 0.13
C LYS A 5 2.64 -28.03 0.29
N ALA A 6 1.56 -27.97 -0.50
CA ALA A 6 0.55 -26.94 -0.38
C ALA A 6 -0.12 -27.02 1.00
N PHE A 7 -0.43 -25.87 1.60
CA PHE A 7 -1.33 -25.84 2.75
C PHE A 7 -2.76 -26.21 2.30
N THR A 8 -3.46 -26.95 3.14
CA THR A 8 -4.92 -27.04 3.06
C THR A 8 -5.55 -25.70 3.44
N TRP A 9 -6.78 -25.44 3.04
CA TRP A 9 -7.49 -24.22 3.42
C TRP A 9 -7.50 -23.98 4.94
N GLY A 10 -7.82 -25.02 5.71
CA GLY A 10 -7.77 -24.92 7.18
C GLY A 10 -6.37 -24.68 7.74
N GLY A 11 -5.32 -25.17 7.06
CA GLY A 11 -3.92 -24.91 7.39
C GLY A 11 -3.51 -23.47 7.13
N LEU A 12 -3.97 -22.87 6.02
CA LEU A 12 -3.69 -21.46 5.69
C LEU A 12 -4.19 -20.50 6.77
N TRP A 13 -5.43 -20.69 7.23
CA TRP A 13 -6.04 -19.84 8.27
C TRP A 13 -5.35 -19.94 9.63
N LYS A 14 -4.53 -20.95 9.86
CA LYS A 14 -3.71 -21.10 11.08
C LYS A 14 -2.36 -20.38 10.98
N THR A 15 -1.97 -19.91 9.80
CA THR A 15 -0.67 -19.24 9.63
C THR A 15 -0.74 -17.79 10.10
N ARG A 16 0.27 -17.37 10.85
CA ARG A 16 0.39 -15.99 11.34
C ARG A 16 0.57 -15.00 10.21
N THR A 17 1.33 -15.40 9.18
CA THR A 17 1.63 -14.55 8.03
C THR A 17 0.38 -14.26 7.20
N LEU A 18 -0.56 -15.21 7.06
CA LEU A 18 -1.83 -14.93 6.38
C LEU A 18 -2.56 -13.76 7.07
N TRP A 19 -2.78 -13.87 8.36
CA TRP A 19 -3.44 -12.79 9.12
C TRP A 19 -2.66 -11.47 9.03
N GLY A 20 -1.31 -11.55 9.03
CA GLY A 20 -0.46 -10.39 8.84
C GLY A 20 -0.74 -9.67 7.51
N VAL A 21 -0.74 -10.39 6.39
CA VAL A 21 -0.96 -9.77 5.07
C VAL A 21 -2.41 -9.31 4.87
N LEU A 22 -3.40 -10.02 5.46
CA LEU A 22 -4.80 -9.58 5.46
C LEU A 22 -4.96 -8.24 6.19
N LEU A 23 -4.43 -8.12 7.41
CA LEU A 23 -4.50 -6.90 8.21
C LEU A 23 -3.73 -5.75 7.56
N ILE A 24 -2.55 -6.02 6.98
CA ILE A 24 -1.79 -5.01 6.24
C ILE A 24 -2.66 -4.40 5.14
N ARG A 25 -3.26 -5.22 4.29
CA ARG A 25 -4.10 -4.76 3.19
C ARG A 25 -5.34 -4.02 3.68
N PHE A 26 -6.00 -4.57 4.71
CA PHE A 26 -7.19 -3.94 5.31
C PHE A 26 -6.91 -2.52 5.82
N VAL A 27 -5.70 -2.30 6.37
CA VAL A 27 -5.30 -1.00 6.94
C VAL A 27 -4.70 -0.07 5.89
N SER A 28 -3.92 -0.58 4.92
CA SER A 28 -3.20 0.28 3.95
C SER A 28 -4.03 0.64 2.72
N ASP A 29 -4.90 -0.25 2.24
CA ASP A 29 -5.67 -0.03 1.01
C ASP A 29 -6.67 1.13 1.08
N PRO A 30 -7.29 1.46 2.22
CA PRO A 30 -8.11 2.66 2.36
C PRO A 30 -7.47 3.93 1.80
N VAL A 31 -6.16 4.11 2.00
CA VAL A 31 -5.43 5.29 1.49
C VAL A 31 -5.37 5.29 -0.04
N TRP A 32 -5.17 4.12 -0.66
CA TRP A 32 -5.20 3.98 -2.11
C TRP A 32 -6.59 4.30 -2.68
N TYR A 33 -7.64 3.73 -2.09
CA TYR A 33 -9.02 3.99 -2.52
C TYR A 33 -9.44 5.44 -2.32
N PHE A 34 -8.95 6.10 -1.25
CA PHE A 34 -9.12 7.53 -1.09
C PHE A 34 -8.52 8.31 -2.27
N CYS A 35 -7.26 8.05 -2.62
CA CYS A 35 -6.62 8.69 -3.76
C CYS A 35 -7.39 8.47 -5.06
N LEU A 36 -7.90 7.25 -5.28
CA LEU A 36 -8.59 6.87 -6.51
C LEU A 36 -9.92 7.60 -6.69
N PHE A 37 -10.70 7.73 -5.62
CA PHE A 37 -12.07 8.24 -5.70
C PHE A 37 -12.19 9.73 -5.32
N TRP A 38 -11.32 10.23 -4.47
CA TRP A 38 -11.44 11.60 -3.93
C TRP A 38 -10.54 12.61 -4.62
N LEU A 39 -9.45 12.20 -5.28
CA LEU A 39 -8.59 13.15 -6.00
C LEU A 39 -9.36 14.00 -7.04
N PRO A 40 -10.22 13.42 -7.90
CA PRO A 40 -10.96 14.24 -8.88
C PRO A 40 -11.86 15.30 -8.22
N GLY A 41 -12.61 14.91 -7.18
CA GLY A 41 -13.45 15.84 -6.40
C GLY A 41 -12.63 16.92 -5.72
N TYR A 42 -11.52 16.53 -5.09
CA TYR A 42 -10.61 17.46 -4.41
C TYR A 42 -10.05 18.53 -5.36
N LEU A 43 -9.65 18.13 -6.58
CA LEU A 43 -9.19 19.08 -7.60
C LEU A 43 -10.29 20.02 -8.10
N GLN A 44 -11.56 19.58 -8.14
CA GLN A 44 -12.67 20.42 -8.53
C GLN A 44 -13.08 21.38 -7.41
N GLU A 45 -13.29 20.89 -6.20
CA GLU A 45 -13.84 21.64 -5.08
C GLU A 45 -12.82 22.60 -4.46
N ASP A 46 -11.58 22.12 -4.23
CA ASP A 46 -10.56 22.89 -3.53
C ASP A 46 -9.65 23.70 -4.46
N SER A 47 -9.46 23.26 -5.72
CA SER A 47 -8.61 23.97 -6.69
C SER A 47 -9.40 24.68 -7.79
N GLY A 48 -10.72 24.53 -7.81
CA GLY A 48 -11.59 25.18 -8.79
C GLY A 48 -11.43 24.72 -10.24
N LEU A 49 -10.87 23.51 -10.46
CA LEU A 49 -10.67 22.97 -11.80
C LEU A 49 -11.99 22.47 -12.40
N THR A 50 -12.19 22.74 -13.67
CA THR A 50 -13.28 22.13 -14.44
C THR A 50 -13.01 20.62 -14.64
N LEU A 51 -14.06 19.83 -14.88
CA LEU A 51 -13.94 18.39 -15.13
C LEU A 51 -12.96 18.07 -16.28
N ILE A 52 -12.95 18.91 -17.33
CA ILE A 52 -12.01 18.77 -18.46
C ILE A 52 -10.55 18.96 -18.00
N GLN A 53 -10.28 19.97 -17.18
CA GLN A 53 -8.96 20.24 -16.64
C GLN A 53 -8.51 19.12 -15.70
N VAL A 54 -9.41 18.60 -14.86
CA VAL A 54 -9.12 17.41 -14.02
C VAL A 54 -8.77 16.21 -14.91
N GLY A 55 -9.44 16.01 -16.03
CA GLY A 55 -9.09 14.96 -16.99
C GLY A 55 -7.66 15.08 -17.54
N TRP A 56 -7.16 16.32 -17.72
CA TRP A 56 -5.80 16.56 -18.19
C TRP A 56 -4.70 16.30 -17.15
N VAL A 57 -4.97 16.47 -15.87
CA VAL A 57 -3.93 16.39 -14.81
C VAL A 57 -4.16 15.24 -13.82
N GLY A 58 -5.39 14.76 -13.66
CA GLY A 58 -5.75 13.77 -12.65
C GLY A 58 -5.11 12.39 -12.81
N TRP A 59 -4.65 12.03 -14.00
CA TRP A 59 -3.94 10.77 -14.25
C TRP A 59 -2.47 10.79 -13.81
N ILE A 60 -1.88 12.00 -13.66
CA ILE A 60 -0.46 12.17 -13.36
C ILE A 60 -0.03 11.44 -12.08
N PRO A 61 -0.75 11.53 -10.93
CA PRO A 61 -0.41 10.80 -9.73
C PRO A 61 -0.36 9.28 -9.94
N PHE A 62 -1.26 8.73 -10.73
CA PHE A 62 -1.32 7.29 -11.00
C PHE A 62 -0.15 6.81 -11.86
N LEU A 63 0.28 7.62 -12.84
CA LEU A 63 1.48 7.34 -13.62
C LEU A 63 2.73 7.32 -12.72
N PHE A 64 2.93 8.36 -11.91
CA PHE A 64 4.04 8.41 -10.95
C PHE A 64 3.99 7.26 -9.96
N GLY A 65 2.80 6.91 -9.49
CA GLY A 65 2.58 5.76 -8.63
C GLY A 65 3.01 4.45 -9.28
N ALA A 66 2.61 4.21 -10.53
CA ALA A 66 2.96 3.00 -11.28
C ALA A 66 4.49 2.91 -11.50
N VAL A 67 5.11 3.99 -12.00
CA VAL A 67 6.56 4.06 -12.22
C VAL A 67 7.30 3.90 -10.88
N GLY A 68 6.91 4.63 -9.84
CA GLY A 68 7.51 4.55 -8.51
C GLY A 68 7.40 3.15 -7.91
N GLY A 69 6.25 2.48 -8.05
CA GLY A 69 6.06 1.11 -7.61
C GLY A 69 6.99 0.11 -8.30
N VAL A 70 7.21 0.26 -9.60
CA VAL A 70 8.18 -0.56 -10.34
C VAL A 70 9.62 -0.27 -9.87
N LEU A 71 10.00 0.99 -9.73
CA LEU A 71 11.34 1.38 -9.29
C LEU A 71 11.66 0.90 -7.88
N THR A 72 10.72 1.02 -6.94
CA THR A 72 10.88 0.53 -5.56
C THR A 72 10.99 -0.99 -5.51
N SER A 73 10.22 -1.71 -6.33
CA SER A 73 10.32 -3.16 -6.46
C SER A 73 11.68 -3.57 -7.02
N ALA A 74 12.16 -2.91 -8.08
CA ALA A 74 13.48 -3.15 -8.68
C ALA A 74 14.63 -2.86 -7.67
N TRP A 75 14.48 -1.83 -6.85
CA TRP A 75 15.45 -1.52 -5.80
C TRP A 75 15.48 -2.61 -4.73
N SER A 76 14.32 -3.10 -4.31
CA SER A 76 14.21 -4.24 -3.40
C SER A 76 14.89 -5.50 -3.97
N ASP A 77 14.72 -5.78 -5.29
CA ASP A 77 15.43 -6.87 -5.97
C ASP A 77 16.96 -6.67 -6.00
N LYS A 78 17.41 -5.43 -6.15
CA LYS A 78 18.84 -5.10 -6.07
C LYS A 78 19.41 -5.39 -4.66
N MET A 79 18.64 -5.18 -3.59
CA MET A 79 19.05 -5.54 -2.23
C MET A 79 19.21 -7.06 -2.10
N VAL A 80 18.28 -7.85 -2.68
CA VAL A 80 18.37 -9.32 -2.69
C VAL A 80 19.62 -9.79 -3.47
N ARG A 81 19.86 -9.22 -4.66
CA ARG A 81 21.08 -9.54 -5.45
C ARG A 81 22.38 -9.22 -4.71
N LYS A 82 22.37 -8.28 -3.78
CA LYS A 82 23.50 -7.96 -2.90
C LYS A 82 23.62 -8.87 -1.66
N GLY A 83 22.85 -9.95 -1.60
CA GLY A 83 22.93 -10.95 -0.53
C GLY A 83 21.98 -10.72 0.65
N MET A 84 21.05 -9.75 0.57
CA MET A 84 20.05 -9.61 1.60
C MET A 84 18.99 -10.70 1.49
N ASP A 85 18.51 -11.20 2.64
CA ASP A 85 17.35 -12.10 2.68
C ASP A 85 16.15 -11.47 1.94
N PRO A 86 15.48 -12.24 1.03
CA PRO A 86 14.42 -11.70 0.20
C PRO A 86 13.30 -11.02 1.00
N LEU A 87 12.73 -11.73 1.97
CA LEU A 87 11.64 -11.18 2.78
C LEU A 87 12.07 -9.93 3.57
N ARG A 88 13.31 -9.92 4.08
CA ARG A 88 13.86 -8.75 4.78
C ARG A 88 14.05 -7.56 3.84
N ALA A 89 14.48 -7.78 2.59
CA ALA A 89 14.62 -6.73 1.58
C ALA A 89 13.27 -6.08 1.27
N ARG A 90 12.20 -6.90 1.10
CA ARG A 90 10.84 -6.40 0.88
C ARG A 90 10.35 -5.56 2.06
N LYS A 91 10.47 -6.09 3.28
CA LYS A 91 10.09 -5.36 4.50
C LYS A 91 10.81 -4.02 4.64
N ARG A 92 12.12 -3.98 4.40
CA ARG A 92 12.91 -2.74 4.46
C ARG A 92 12.41 -1.73 3.43
N MET A 93 12.17 -2.17 2.19
CA MET A 93 11.71 -1.28 1.13
C MET A 93 10.32 -0.71 1.45
N MET A 94 9.37 -1.56 1.88
CA MET A 94 8.04 -1.10 2.30
C MET A 94 8.12 -0.10 3.46
N THR A 95 9.03 -0.30 4.42
CA THR A 95 9.25 0.62 5.53
C THR A 95 9.80 1.96 5.05
N LEU A 96 10.81 1.94 4.17
CA LEU A 96 11.40 3.17 3.60
C LEU A 96 10.36 4.02 2.87
N VAL A 97 9.53 3.37 2.06
CA VAL A 97 8.48 4.06 1.31
C VAL A 97 7.40 4.63 2.26
N ALA A 98 7.08 3.92 3.35
CA ALA A 98 6.12 4.39 4.35
C ALA A 98 6.59 5.63 5.13
N VAL A 99 7.89 5.95 5.13
CA VAL A 99 8.40 7.20 5.73
C VAL A 99 7.77 8.44 5.10
N ALA A 100 7.39 8.36 3.82
CA ALA A 100 6.71 9.44 3.13
C ALA A 100 5.22 9.61 3.51
N ALA A 101 4.60 8.61 4.16
CA ALA A 101 3.16 8.63 4.47
C ALA A 101 2.69 9.85 5.26
N PRO A 102 3.38 10.30 6.33
CA PRO A 102 2.96 11.49 7.08
C PRO A 102 2.96 12.79 6.28
N LEU A 103 3.69 12.86 5.16
CA LEU A 103 3.75 14.07 4.33
C LEU A 103 2.39 14.43 3.73
N CYS A 104 1.45 13.47 3.64
CA CYS A 104 0.09 13.76 3.19
C CYS A 104 -0.66 14.77 4.08
N ILE A 105 -0.25 14.96 5.34
CA ILE A 105 -0.84 15.97 6.23
C ILE A 105 -0.74 17.39 5.67
N PHE A 106 0.25 17.66 4.83
CA PHE A 106 0.43 18.98 4.23
C PHE A 106 -0.51 19.26 3.07
N THR A 107 -1.18 18.25 2.50
CA THR A 107 -2.05 18.40 1.32
C THR A 107 -3.11 19.50 1.49
N PRO A 108 -3.88 19.58 2.60
CA PRO A 108 -4.91 20.62 2.75
C PRO A 108 -4.35 22.04 2.83
N TYR A 109 -3.10 22.20 3.28
CA TYR A 109 -2.48 23.52 3.40
C TYR A 109 -2.05 24.11 2.05
N PHE A 110 -1.98 23.29 1.01
CA PHE A 110 -1.65 23.76 -0.34
C PHE A 110 -2.77 24.60 -0.95
N ASN A 111 -4.00 24.54 -0.40
CA ASN A 111 -5.11 25.40 -0.80
C ASN A 111 -4.85 26.88 -0.55
N ALA A 112 -3.90 27.23 0.34
CA ALA A 112 -3.47 28.61 0.59
C ALA A 112 -2.49 29.13 -0.48
N LEU A 113 -2.00 28.30 -1.40
CA LEU A 113 -1.09 28.71 -2.46
C LEU A 113 -1.81 29.39 -3.63
N PRO A 114 -1.12 30.24 -4.41
CA PRO A 114 -1.66 30.78 -5.65
C PRO A 114 -2.14 29.65 -6.59
N PRO A 115 -3.17 29.86 -7.46
CA PRO A 115 -3.88 28.81 -8.18
C PRO A 115 -2.99 27.79 -8.91
N TYR A 116 -1.97 28.22 -9.65
CA TYR A 116 -1.07 27.31 -10.35
C TYR A 116 -0.20 26.46 -9.42
N TRP A 117 0.31 27.06 -8.36
CA TRP A 117 1.13 26.38 -7.36
C TRP A 117 0.30 25.43 -6.48
N ASN A 118 -0.95 25.81 -6.19
CA ASN A 118 -1.93 24.96 -5.50
C ASN A 118 -2.08 23.63 -6.25
N VAL A 119 -2.50 23.67 -7.52
CA VAL A 119 -2.70 22.46 -8.35
C VAL A 119 -1.43 21.62 -8.45
N ALA A 120 -0.28 22.26 -8.70
CA ALA A 120 0.98 21.55 -8.81
C ALA A 120 1.37 20.85 -7.50
N ALA A 121 1.20 21.50 -6.36
CA ALA A 121 1.51 20.94 -5.04
C ALA A 121 0.56 19.79 -4.67
N ILE A 122 -0.74 19.91 -4.98
CA ILE A 122 -1.72 18.84 -4.76
C ILE A 122 -1.38 17.63 -5.63
N ILE A 123 -1.12 17.82 -6.92
CA ILE A 123 -0.73 16.73 -7.83
C ILE A 123 0.58 16.07 -7.34
N ALA A 124 1.56 16.84 -6.90
CA ALA A 124 2.81 16.30 -6.35
C ALA A 124 2.57 15.48 -5.07
N SER A 125 1.73 15.98 -4.16
CA SER A 125 1.35 15.29 -2.92
C SER A 125 0.65 13.96 -3.23
N PHE A 126 -0.38 13.97 -4.06
CA PHE A 126 -1.07 12.73 -4.46
C PHE A 126 -0.18 11.78 -5.25
N SER A 127 0.77 12.30 -6.04
CA SER A 127 1.79 11.46 -6.71
C SER A 127 2.67 10.74 -5.70
N LEU A 128 3.12 11.42 -4.64
CA LEU A 128 3.91 10.82 -3.57
C LEU A 128 3.11 9.74 -2.83
N ILE A 129 1.84 10.01 -2.50
CA ILE A 129 0.94 9.04 -1.87
C ILE A 129 0.71 7.84 -2.80
N ALA A 130 0.50 8.06 -4.09
CA ALA A 130 0.31 7.00 -5.08
C ALA A 130 1.56 6.13 -5.25
N ILE A 131 2.77 6.72 -5.25
CA ILE A 131 4.04 5.97 -5.23
C ILE A 131 4.09 5.05 -4.02
N MET A 132 3.77 5.57 -2.85
CA MET A 132 3.75 4.79 -1.62
C MET A 132 2.75 3.64 -1.71
N CYS A 133 1.48 3.92 -2.05
CA CYS A 133 0.42 2.93 -2.11
C CYS A 133 0.71 1.82 -3.13
N LEU A 134 1.13 2.17 -4.36
CA LEU A 134 1.42 1.18 -5.39
C LEU A 134 2.70 0.39 -5.11
N SER A 135 3.71 1.00 -4.49
CA SER A 135 4.88 0.28 -3.99
C SER A 135 4.49 -0.79 -2.98
N TRP A 136 3.58 -0.47 -2.05
CA TRP A 136 3.05 -1.43 -1.09
C TRP A 136 2.21 -2.52 -1.77
N LEU A 137 1.32 -2.13 -2.69
CA LEU A 137 0.46 -3.06 -3.43
C LEU A 137 1.26 -4.10 -4.21
N TYR A 138 2.31 -3.68 -4.92
CA TYR A 138 3.16 -4.60 -5.68
C TYR A 138 4.04 -5.45 -4.77
N THR A 139 4.65 -4.84 -3.76
CA THR A 139 5.60 -5.54 -2.89
C THR A 139 4.91 -6.56 -1.99
N ILE A 140 3.65 -6.33 -1.55
CA ILE A 140 2.93 -7.32 -0.72
C ILE A 140 2.66 -8.61 -1.49
N CYS A 141 2.42 -8.54 -2.80
CA CYS A 141 2.27 -9.74 -3.64
C CYS A 141 3.58 -10.54 -3.69
N VAL A 142 4.73 -9.85 -3.73
CA VAL A 142 6.04 -10.51 -3.69
C VAL A 142 6.32 -11.10 -2.30
N VAL A 143 5.96 -10.39 -1.23
CA VAL A 143 6.04 -10.91 0.16
C VAL A 143 5.24 -12.21 0.30
N ILE A 144 4.03 -12.26 -0.26
CA ILE A 144 3.21 -13.47 -0.27
C ILE A 144 3.90 -14.59 -1.06
N ALA A 145 4.46 -14.28 -2.24
CA ALA A 145 5.16 -15.27 -3.07
C ALA A 145 6.44 -15.82 -2.42
N GLU A 146 7.08 -15.05 -1.56
CA GLU A 146 8.28 -15.48 -0.81
C GLU A 146 7.94 -16.18 0.51
N ALA A 147 6.76 -15.89 1.08
CA ALA A 147 6.34 -16.44 2.37
C ALA A 147 5.59 -17.77 2.24
N PHE A 148 4.88 -18.01 1.15
CA PHE A 148 4.00 -19.18 0.98
C PHE A 148 4.48 -20.11 -0.14
N PRO A 149 4.12 -21.42 -0.08
CA PRO A 149 4.35 -22.34 -1.19
C PRO A 149 3.66 -21.87 -2.47
N VAL A 150 4.30 -22.07 -3.62
CA VAL A 150 3.83 -21.59 -4.94
C VAL A 150 2.36 -21.92 -5.22
N ARG A 151 1.90 -23.11 -4.82
CA ARG A 151 0.51 -23.56 -5.02
C ARG A 151 -0.53 -22.75 -4.25
N ASN A 152 -0.13 -22.06 -3.19
CA ASN A 152 -1.03 -21.26 -2.34
C ASN A 152 -0.99 -19.77 -2.68
N VAL A 153 0.02 -19.29 -3.42
CA VAL A 153 0.25 -17.86 -3.67
C VAL A 153 -0.97 -17.18 -4.27
N ALA A 154 -1.53 -17.74 -5.35
CA ALA A 154 -2.68 -17.13 -6.02
C ALA A 154 -3.90 -17.01 -5.11
N SER A 155 -4.19 -18.04 -4.31
CA SER A 155 -5.29 -18.03 -3.34
C SER A 155 -5.07 -17.00 -2.24
N VAL A 156 -3.86 -16.93 -1.69
CA VAL A 156 -3.51 -15.96 -0.64
C VAL A 156 -3.59 -14.53 -1.19
N VAL A 157 -3.08 -14.27 -2.40
CA VAL A 157 -3.19 -12.95 -3.05
C VAL A 157 -4.65 -12.57 -3.24
N GLY A 158 -5.50 -13.48 -3.73
CA GLY A 158 -6.92 -13.21 -3.96
C GLY A 158 -7.67 -12.86 -2.68
N ILE A 159 -7.51 -13.66 -1.62
CA ILE A 159 -8.15 -13.39 -0.31
C ILE A 159 -7.64 -12.06 0.26
N THR A 160 -6.34 -11.82 0.17
CA THR A 160 -5.70 -10.60 0.67
C THR A 160 -6.23 -9.36 -0.07
N ALA A 161 -6.41 -9.45 -1.39
CA ALA A 161 -7.02 -8.37 -2.19
C ALA A 161 -8.48 -8.12 -1.78
N GLY A 162 -9.25 -9.18 -1.53
CA GLY A 162 -10.63 -9.08 -1.02
C GLY A 162 -10.71 -8.35 0.32
N PHE A 163 -9.82 -8.67 1.27
CA PHE A 163 -9.75 -7.97 2.56
C PHE A 163 -9.38 -6.49 2.39
N GLY A 164 -8.45 -6.17 1.49
CA GLY A 164 -8.11 -4.79 1.16
C GLY A 164 -9.30 -4.02 0.58
N ALA A 165 -10.05 -4.64 -0.33
CA ALA A 165 -11.25 -4.05 -0.91
C ALA A 165 -12.33 -3.78 0.13
N VAL A 166 -12.54 -4.70 1.09
CA VAL A 166 -13.48 -4.49 2.21
C VAL A 166 -13.04 -3.32 3.07
N GLY A 167 -11.75 -3.23 3.44
CA GLY A 167 -11.19 -2.10 4.19
C GLY A 167 -11.40 -0.78 3.46
N GLY A 168 -11.11 -0.74 2.15
CA GLY A 168 -11.35 0.42 1.30
C GLY A 168 -12.83 0.81 1.19
N ALA A 169 -13.72 -0.15 1.03
CA ALA A 169 -15.17 0.09 0.98
C ALA A 169 -15.71 0.69 2.28
N ILE A 170 -15.33 0.13 3.43
CA ILE A 170 -15.70 0.65 4.74
C ILE A 170 -15.20 2.08 4.92
N PHE A 171 -13.94 2.33 4.60
CA PHE A 171 -13.36 3.67 4.72
C PHE A 171 -14.08 4.68 3.82
N ASN A 172 -14.30 4.33 2.53
CA ASN A 172 -14.97 5.23 1.60
C ASN A 172 -16.45 5.48 1.96
N TYR A 173 -17.11 4.55 2.59
CA TYR A 173 -18.47 4.75 3.11
C TYR A 173 -18.51 5.85 4.18
N TYR A 174 -17.52 5.89 5.06
CA TYR A 174 -17.46 6.87 6.15
C TYR A 174 -16.66 8.13 5.83
N VAL A 175 -15.91 8.18 4.74
CA VAL A 175 -14.95 9.25 4.46
C VAL A 175 -15.61 10.63 4.38
N GLY A 176 -16.85 10.75 3.86
CA GLY A 176 -17.58 12.01 3.84
C GLY A 176 -17.86 12.56 5.24
N GLN A 177 -18.30 11.70 6.17
CA GLN A 177 -18.49 12.06 7.58
C GLN A 177 -17.16 12.37 8.27
N LEU A 178 -16.12 11.60 7.96
CA LEU A 178 -14.79 11.82 8.53
C LEU A 178 -14.21 13.17 8.05
N LEU A 179 -14.39 13.54 6.80
CA LEU A 179 -13.97 14.85 6.29
C LEU A 179 -14.71 15.99 6.96
N SER A 180 -16.04 15.88 7.13
CA SER A 180 -16.83 16.92 7.78
C SER A 180 -16.53 17.10 9.27
N THR A 181 -16.12 16.02 9.96
CA THR A 181 -15.83 16.06 11.41
C THR A 181 -14.37 16.30 11.72
N MET A 182 -13.46 15.71 10.97
CA MET A 182 -12.01 15.76 11.20
C MET A 182 -11.31 16.81 10.34
N GLY A 183 -11.90 17.21 9.21
CA GLY A 183 -11.29 18.13 8.27
C GLY A 183 -9.87 17.69 7.84
N PRO A 184 -8.88 18.62 7.87
CA PRO A 184 -7.49 18.32 7.49
C PRO A 184 -6.83 17.19 8.30
N SER A 185 -7.30 16.90 9.52
CA SER A 185 -6.75 15.85 10.38
C SER A 185 -6.94 14.44 9.81
N LEU A 186 -7.88 14.25 8.87
CA LEU A 186 -8.07 12.98 8.18
C LEU A 186 -6.80 12.55 7.41
N PHE A 187 -6.07 13.50 6.84
CA PHE A 187 -4.79 13.22 6.15
C PHE A 187 -3.73 12.69 7.10
N LEU A 188 -3.71 13.15 8.36
CA LEU A 188 -2.83 12.57 9.39
C LEU A 188 -3.20 11.11 9.68
N VAL A 189 -4.48 10.82 9.82
CA VAL A 189 -4.95 9.42 10.03
C VAL A 189 -4.47 8.53 8.90
N MET A 190 -4.63 8.95 7.64
CA MET A 190 -4.15 8.18 6.47
C MET A 190 -2.64 7.95 6.51
N GLY A 191 -1.85 8.94 6.92
CA GLY A 191 -0.41 8.79 7.11
C GLY A 191 -0.06 7.74 8.18
N VAL A 192 -0.80 7.72 9.29
CA VAL A 192 -0.60 6.78 10.40
C VAL A 192 -0.95 5.34 10.01
N LEU A 193 -1.94 5.13 9.15
CA LEU A 193 -2.36 3.78 8.72
C LEU A 193 -1.19 2.97 8.13
N HIS A 194 -0.33 3.57 7.32
CA HIS A 194 0.84 2.87 6.76
C HIS A 194 1.89 2.54 7.83
N TRP A 195 2.03 3.36 8.88
CA TRP A 195 2.91 3.03 10.00
C TRP A 195 2.38 1.86 10.84
N ILE A 196 1.06 1.79 11.05
CA ILE A 196 0.42 0.61 11.65
C ILE A 196 0.70 -0.62 10.80
N ALA A 197 0.54 -0.52 9.47
CA ALA A 197 0.84 -1.60 8.55
C ALA A 197 2.33 -2.02 8.59
N VAL A 198 3.29 -1.10 8.78
CA VAL A 198 4.72 -1.41 9.02
C VAL A 198 4.90 -2.27 10.27
N VAL A 199 4.26 -1.90 11.37
CA VAL A 199 4.35 -2.68 12.62
C VAL A 199 3.82 -4.10 12.43
N ILE A 200 2.67 -4.25 11.75
CA ILE A 200 2.08 -5.56 11.43
C ILE A 200 3.04 -6.36 10.52
N LEU A 201 3.60 -5.72 9.49
CA LEU A 201 4.55 -6.32 8.55
C LEU A 201 5.74 -6.94 9.29
N TRP A 202 6.38 -6.20 10.18
CA TRP A 202 7.53 -6.69 10.90
C TRP A 202 7.20 -7.75 11.94
N LYS A 203 6.07 -7.62 12.63
CA LYS A 203 5.67 -8.56 13.68
C LYS A 203 5.06 -9.85 13.15
N MET A 204 4.27 -9.79 12.08
CA MET A 204 3.42 -10.93 11.69
C MET A 204 3.88 -11.68 10.45
N THR A 205 4.70 -11.10 9.57
CA THR A 205 5.12 -11.80 8.35
C THR A 205 6.44 -12.52 8.54
N ARG A 206 6.45 -13.82 8.17
CA ARG A 206 7.62 -14.71 8.18
C ARG A 206 7.47 -15.78 7.10
N PRO A 207 8.54 -16.48 6.69
CA PRO A 207 8.38 -17.61 5.78
C PRO A 207 7.51 -18.71 6.44
N GLU A 208 6.43 -19.10 5.78
CA GLU A 208 5.55 -20.20 6.19
C GLU A 208 5.92 -21.45 5.38
N ILE A 209 7.10 -22.00 5.68
CA ILE A 209 7.57 -23.26 5.05
C ILE A 209 7.18 -24.40 5.98
N PRO A 210 6.53 -25.48 5.47
CA PRO A 210 6.30 -26.68 6.27
C PRO A 210 7.63 -27.20 6.83
N GLN A 211 7.66 -27.50 8.13
CA GLN A 211 8.88 -27.83 8.91
C GLN A 211 9.66 -29.06 8.41
N GLU A 212 9.09 -29.85 7.51
CA GLU A 212 9.70 -31.09 6.98
C GLU A 212 11.03 -30.88 6.21
N LYS A 213 11.39 -29.64 5.84
CA LYS A 213 12.63 -29.32 5.11
C LYS A 213 13.71 -28.61 5.92
N GLN A 214 13.47 -28.22 7.15
CA GLN A 214 14.53 -27.68 8.01
C GLN A 214 15.47 -28.78 8.55
N ALA A 215 15.05 -30.04 8.54
CA ALA A 215 15.86 -31.19 9.00
C ALA A 215 16.88 -31.69 7.96
N VAL A 216 16.74 -31.34 6.69
CA VAL A 216 17.64 -31.81 5.61
C VAL A 216 18.76 -30.80 5.29
N GLN A 217 18.70 -29.58 5.86
CA GLN A 217 19.74 -28.54 5.68
C GLN A 217 20.66 -28.33 6.89
N LYS A 218 20.58 -29.22 7.90
CA LYS A 218 21.60 -29.38 8.95
C LYS A 218 22.41 -30.65 8.70
#